data_55cdeef1a2ca0576e17451bd81828329
#
_entry.id   55cdeef1a2ca0576e17451bd81828329
#
_cell.length_a   1.000
_cell.length_b   1.000
_cell.length_c   1.000
_cell.angle_alpha   90.00
_cell.angle_beta   90.00
_cell.angle_gamma   90.00
#
_symmetry.space_group_name_H-M   'P 1'
#
loop_
_entity.id
_entity.type
_entity.pdbx_description
1 polymer ?
#
loop_
_entity_poly.entity_id
_entity_poly.type
_entity_poly.pdbx_seq_one_letter_code
_entity_poly.pdbx_strand_id
1 'polypeptide(L)'
;MVRSMPSRGGRPLSPSAPTRRQLQQRRAESSASSDSNQAQSKQADPNPLSARAASLERRRALTTSGKAAVLAQGTLGAGRVRTSQDSRRSVPQQPAWVRRDQKSSNASLSRSNRSTQSTTTRPTSKRSISNRQTSNRQTSNRQTSNRQTSNRPVAHRLHPLTDRVANDHLRSYELEVKGRFERIVPVLQKISALQHHADFIDQAQLLACRELGFDLPKHILERAWVRPLDMRALYAWCVFESHRVFSDCFFQKDPLAASSGSEAAKTFESFLLDCGFHLLDVTPCADGRLAHSIAYALRIPFSSVRRRSHAGAMFDVENTVNRWVKTEHRRYREAIPNAGSQDTRYLKVVTYHFSSLDPSHQGCAAHGSDDKLAASAGYQRLLDFRQAVENSFCCGASVDLLLIGLDTDTDAIRVHPPSSDSSTQLDRWVSAQDLYETTSTMSPDQALIQIAEAVESGAPGAMDSGMVSLITRLIANNISQIDYVTELHAGPYPDAGHAERFIGVGIGFKEVHLRNLTYFAHLDTVEEGAPDLDVGVKIFKGLNVSRDLPIPVVIRFDYSSSVPGARERAISDCQRVDSAISNRYSDLVRDGLLHTCLTIRDRSQTAPAEVVGSTLDPDVQEAH
;
A
#
# COMPACT_ATOMS: atom_id res chain seq x y z
N MET A 1 43.40 58.89 -21.43
CA MET A 1 43.86 59.18 -20.06
C MET A 1 43.55 57.92 -19.26
N VAL A 2 44.43 57.02 -19.11
CA VAL A 2 45.53 56.86 -18.12
C VAL A 2 44.99 56.59 -16.72
N ARG A 3 45.32 55.35 -16.26
CA ARG A 3 45.62 54.88 -14.90
C ARG A 3 44.40 54.36 -14.08
N SER A 4 44.51 53.32 -13.26
CA SER A 4 45.60 52.42 -12.80
C SER A 4 44.97 51.24 -12.05
N MET A 5 45.60 50.07 -12.14
CA MET A 5 45.35 48.92 -11.22
C MET A 5 46.06 49.15 -9.86
N PRO A 6 45.57 48.44 -8.82
CA PRO A 6 46.51 47.76 -7.92
C PRO A 6 46.15 46.28 -7.64
N SER A 7 47.17 45.52 -7.75
CA SER A 7 47.82 44.49 -6.90
C SER A 7 47.02 43.39 -6.19
N ARG A 8 47.51 42.22 -6.49
CA ARG A 8 47.23 40.87 -5.94
C ARG A 8 47.36 40.78 -4.40
N GLY A 9 46.34 40.21 -3.75
CA GLY A 9 46.42 39.69 -2.39
C GLY A 9 46.39 38.17 -2.43
N GLY A 10 47.37 37.53 -1.77
CA GLY A 10 47.60 36.08 -1.82
C GLY A 10 46.52 35.23 -1.11
N ARG A 11 46.26 34.07 -1.65
CA ARG A 11 45.49 33.02 -1.01
C ARG A 11 46.33 32.29 0.05
N PRO A 12 45.76 31.92 1.21
CA PRO A 12 46.43 31.03 2.14
C PRO A 12 46.31 29.57 1.64
N LEU A 13 47.43 28.85 1.75
CA LEU A 13 47.60 27.45 1.40
C LEU A 13 46.80 26.55 2.38
N SER A 14 46.01 25.65 1.85
CA SER A 14 45.36 24.57 2.61
C SER A 14 46.40 23.56 3.09
N PRO A 15 46.26 22.97 4.28
CA PRO A 15 47.18 21.93 4.75
C PRO A 15 46.94 20.61 3.99
N SER A 16 48.03 20.03 3.50
CA SER A 16 48.08 18.76 2.78
C SER A 16 47.72 17.57 3.68
N ALA A 17 46.94 16.63 3.13
CA ALA A 17 46.54 15.39 3.78
C ALA A 17 47.76 14.50 4.10
N PRO A 18 47.76 13.79 5.24
CA PRO A 18 48.88 12.94 5.65
C PRO A 18 48.98 11.68 4.76
N THR A 19 50.21 11.31 4.43
CA THR A 19 50.52 10.15 3.59
C THR A 19 50.27 8.82 4.32
N ARG A 20 49.97 7.76 3.54
CA ARG A 20 49.65 6.41 4.00
C ARG A 20 50.66 5.80 5.02
N ARG A 21 51.89 6.32 5.07
CA ARG A 21 52.94 5.91 6.01
C ARG A 21 52.73 6.43 7.43
N GLN A 22 52.11 7.60 7.61
CA GLN A 22 51.81 8.18 8.92
C GLN A 22 50.58 7.55 9.61
N LEU A 23 49.69 6.97 8.82
CA LEU A 23 48.53 6.21 9.33
C LEU A 23 48.91 4.79 9.82
N GLN A 24 49.97 4.20 9.27
CA GLN A 24 50.47 2.89 9.74
C GLN A 24 51.27 3.03 11.05
N GLN A 25 51.98 4.11 11.28
CA GLN A 25 52.69 4.34 12.54
C GLN A 25 51.74 4.57 13.74
N ARG A 26 50.66 5.27 13.54
CA ARG A 26 49.63 5.45 14.60
C ARG A 26 48.87 4.18 14.96
N ARG A 27 48.82 3.19 14.08
CA ARG A 27 48.23 1.86 14.36
C ARG A 27 49.17 0.93 15.15
N ALA A 28 50.44 1.13 15.06
CA ALA A 28 51.45 0.36 15.79
C ALA A 28 51.63 0.82 17.26
N GLU A 29 51.36 2.12 17.51
CA GLU A 29 51.48 2.68 18.88
C GLU A 29 50.23 2.43 19.76
N SER A 30 49.11 2.05 19.18
CA SER A 30 47.88 1.70 19.93
C SER A 30 47.75 0.23 20.32
N SER A 31 48.71 -0.63 19.91
CA SER A 31 48.73 -2.06 20.20
C SER A 31 49.76 -2.48 21.27
N ALA A 32 50.50 -1.51 21.87
CA ALA A 32 51.58 -1.80 22.81
C ALA A 32 51.30 -1.40 24.27
N SER A 33 50.06 -1.10 24.64
CA SER A 33 49.72 -0.72 26.04
C SER A 33 48.56 -1.46 26.64
N SER A 34 48.46 -2.78 26.43
CA SER A 34 47.47 -3.61 27.14
C SER A 34 47.95 -5.05 27.35
N ASP A 35 49.07 -5.17 28.10
CA ASP A 35 49.39 -6.42 28.78
C ASP A 35 49.93 -6.13 30.18
N SER A 36 49.03 -6.11 31.13
CA SER A 36 49.20 -6.51 32.52
C SER A 36 47.98 -6.11 33.36
N ASN A 37 47.01 -7.02 33.50
CA ASN A 37 46.40 -7.26 34.79
C ASN A 37 45.63 -8.60 34.79
N GLN A 38 46.03 -9.43 35.75
CA GLN A 38 45.56 -10.77 35.97
C GLN A 38 44.08 -10.86 36.33
N ALA A 39 43.46 -11.88 35.74
CA ALA A 39 42.52 -12.86 36.33
C ALA A 39 41.72 -12.44 37.57
N GLN A 40 40.43 -12.16 37.36
CA GLN A 40 39.35 -12.68 38.19
C GLN A 40 38.15 -13.00 37.31
N SER A 41 37.92 -14.30 37.14
CA SER A 41 36.74 -14.85 36.46
C SER A 41 35.47 -14.52 37.26
N LYS A 42 34.70 -13.54 36.81
CA LYS A 42 33.27 -13.49 37.13
C LYS A 42 32.55 -14.04 35.91
N GLN A 43 31.96 -15.22 36.08
CA GLN A 43 30.95 -15.75 35.16
C GLN A 43 29.87 -14.69 34.99
N ALA A 44 29.84 -14.08 33.81
CA ALA A 44 28.74 -13.24 33.40
C ALA A 44 27.55 -14.14 33.11
N ASP A 45 26.45 -13.91 33.77
CA ASP A 45 25.17 -14.55 33.47
C ASP A 45 24.81 -14.38 32.01
N PRO A 46 24.29 -15.43 31.35
CA PRO A 46 23.93 -15.34 29.94
C PRO A 46 22.78 -14.33 29.78
N ASN A 47 22.98 -13.39 28.88
CA ASN A 47 22.02 -12.40 28.47
C ASN A 47 20.63 -13.01 28.17
N PRO A 48 19.55 -12.55 28.80
CA PRO A 48 18.22 -13.15 28.70
C PRO A 48 17.68 -13.25 27.26
N LEU A 49 18.11 -12.39 26.34
CA LEU A 49 17.68 -12.46 24.94
C LEU A 49 18.39 -13.56 24.14
N SER A 50 19.65 -13.85 24.42
CA SER A 50 20.37 -14.95 23.75
C SER A 50 19.87 -16.31 24.24
N ALA A 51 19.53 -16.44 25.53
CA ALA A 51 18.90 -17.64 26.07
C ALA A 51 17.50 -17.89 25.49
N ARG A 52 16.75 -16.82 25.17
CA ARG A 52 15.43 -16.89 24.55
C ARG A 52 15.48 -17.28 23.07
N ALA A 53 16.44 -16.75 22.29
CA ALA A 53 16.65 -17.14 20.91
C ALA A 53 17.04 -18.63 20.79
N ALA A 54 17.95 -19.11 21.64
CA ALA A 54 18.35 -20.53 21.71
C ALA A 54 17.19 -21.46 22.14
N SER A 55 16.28 -20.99 22.99
CA SER A 55 15.07 -21.71 23.39
C SER A 55 14.07 -21.85 22.23
N LEU A 56 13.94 -20.81 21.38
CA LEU A 56 13.09 -20.83 20.20
C LEU A 56 13.61 -21.79 19.11
N GLU A 57 14.91 -21.80 18.88
CA GLU A 57 15.53 -22.75 17.95
C GLU A 57 15.39 -24.21 18.44
N ARG A 58 15.53 -24.46 19.72
CA ARG A 58 15.28 -25.80 20.31
C ARG A 58 13.82 -26.22 20.20
N ARG A 59 12.85 -25.31 20.37
CA ARG A 59 11.43 -25.62 20.15
C ARG A 59 11.10 -25.87 18.69
N ARG A 60 11.72 -25.15 17.73
CA ARG A 60 11.60 -25.44 16.29
C ARG A 60 12.17 -26.81 15.92
N ALA A 61 13.30 -27.19 16.48
CA ALA A 61 13.89 -28.51 16.26
C ALA A 61 13.00 -29.64 16.80
N LEU A 62 12.35 -29.43 17.93
CA LEU A 62 11.43 -30.40 18.54
C LEU A 62 10.10 -30.52 17.75
N THR A 63 9.57 -29.43 17.18
CA THR A 63 8.35 -29.48 16.36
C THR A 63 8.60 -30.08 14.99
N THR A 64 9.76 -29.86 14.38
CA THR A 64 10.14 -30.54 13.12
C THR A 64 10.43 -32.01 13.32
N SER A 65 11.06 -32.40 14.41
CA SER A 65 11.30 -33.80 14.76
C SER A 65 10.00 -34.55 15.08
N GLY A 66 9.04 -33.89 15.74
CA GLY A 66 7.72 -34.48 16.03
C GLY A 66 6.88 -34.74 14.77
N LYS A 67 6.94 -33.85 13.77
CA LYS A 67 6.26 -34.05 12.47
C LYS A 67 6.90 -35.16 11.63
N ALA A 68 8.21 -35.35 11.69
CA ALA A 68 8.89 -36.45 11.00
C ALA A 68 8.60 -37.80 11.66
N ALA A 69 8.45 -37.88 12.98
CA ALA A 69 8.12 -39.12 13.69
C ALA A 69 6.69 -39.59 13.42
N VAL A 70 5.73 -38.68 13.21
CA VAL A 70 4.33 -39.01 12.88
C VAL A 70 4.18 -39.52 11.43
N LEU A 71 5.07 -39.09 10.51
CA LEU A 71 5.07 -39.58 9.13
C LEU A 71 5.74 -40.95 8.95
N ALA A 72 6.62 -41.38 9.87
CA ALA A 72 7.32 -42.67 9.82
C ALA A 72 6.53 -43.85 10.41
N GLN A 73 5.44 -43.63 11.12
CA GLN A 73 4.62 -44.70 11.74
C GLN A 73 3.34 -45.08 10.96
N GLY A 74 3.14 -44.55 9.75
CA GLY A 74 1.93 -44.69 8.95
C GLY A 74 1.90 -45.83 7.92
N THR A 75 2.91 -46.70 7.84
CA THR A 75 2.92 -47.81 6.88
C THR A 75 3.24 -49.12 7.55
N LEU A 76 2.28 -49.78 8.16
CA LEU A 76 2.14 -51.24 8.28
C LEU A 76 0.90 -51.58 9.16
N GLY A 77 -0.08 -52.29 8.57
CA GLY A 77 -1.10 -52.96 9.35
C GLY A 77 -2.53 -52.86 8.80
N ALA A 78 -2.85 -53.73 7.88
CA ALA A 78 -4.22 -54.02 7.49
C ALA A 78 -4.91 -54.82 8.63
N GLY A 79 -6.11 -54.38 9.07
CA GLY A 79 -6.92 -55.13 10.01
C GLY A 79 -8.27 -54.45 10.26
N ARG A 80 -9.34 -55.07 9.71
CA ARG A 80 -10.77 -54.75 10.00
C ARG A 80 -11.05 -54.65 11.48
N VAL A 81 -11.87 -53.68 11.91
CA VAL A 81 -13.11 -53.90 12.69
C VAL A 81 -13.88 -52.57 12.78
N ARG A 82 -15.23 -52.68 12.67
CA ARG A 82 -16.27 -51.65 12.81
C ARG A 82 -16.31 -51.06 14.23
N THR A 83 -16.58 -49.75 14.36
CA THR A 83 -17.83 -49.24 15.00
C THR A 83 -17.74 -47.73 15.16
N SER A 84 -18.84 -47.11 14.83
CA SER A 84 -19.38 -45.80 15.12
C SER A 84 -18.75 -44.97 16.25
N GLN A 85 -18.42 -43.70 15.98
CA GLN A 85 -19.04 -42.57 16.68
C GLN A 85 -18.56 -41.24 16.09
N ASP A 86 -19.49 -40.35 15.89
CA ASP A 86 -19.40 -38.97 15.47
C ASP A 86 -18.34 -38.18 16.24
N SER A 87 -17.37 -37.61 15.54
CA SER A 87 -16.68 -36.38 15.97
C SER A 87 -16.65 -35.41 14.80
N ARG A 88 -17.63 -34.52 14.79
CA ARG A 88 -17.70 -33.39 13.89
C ARG A 88 -16.45 -32.51 14.08
N ARG A 89 -15.48 -32.59 13.17
CA ARG A 89 -14.46 -31.58 13.02
C ARG A 89 -15.16 -30.32 12.48
N SER A 90 -15.13 -29.27 13.29
CA SER A 90 -15.54 -27.92 12.87
C SER A 90 -14.63 -27.43 11.76
N VAL A 91 -15.17 -27.36 10.56
CA VAL A 91 -14.56 -26.66 9.43
C VAL A 91 -14.57 -25.16 9.79
N PRO A 92 -13.47 -24.42 9.61
CA PRO A 92 -13.47 -22.97 9.82
C PRO A 92 -14.58 -22.32 9.00
N GLN A 93 -15.42 -21.54 9.65
CA GLN A 93 -16.52 -20.85 8.98
C GLN A 93 -15.94 -19.81 8.01
N GLN A 94 -16.29 -19.92 6.74
CA GLN A 94 -15.96 -18.91 5.75
C GLN A 94 -16.63 -17.57 6.11
N PRO A 95 -15.97 -16.42 5.83
CA PRO A 95 -16.53 -15.10 6.06
C PRO A 95 -17.92 -14.94 5.42
N ALA A 96 -18.81 -14.21 6.06
CA ALA A 96 -20.23 -14.08 5.67
C ALA A 96 -20.46 -13.56 4.22
N TRP A 97 -19.52 -12.81 3.67
CA TRP A 97 -19.58 -12.27 2.29
C TRP A 97 -19.41 -13.36 1.21
N VAL A 98 -18.68 -14.45 1.47
CA VAL A 98 -18.55 -15.58 0.54
C VAL A 98 -19.89 -16.32 0.39
N ARG A 99 -20.74 -16.32 1.42
CA ARG A 99 -22.04 -17.01 1.40
C ARG A 99 -23.13 -16.25 0.62
N ARG A 100 -23.03 -14.92 0.49
CA ARG A 100 -24.04 -14.12 -0.23
C ARG A 100 -23.95 -14.29 -1.75
N ASP A 101 -22.75 -14.39 -2.30
CA ASP A 101 -22.55 -14.52 -3.75
C ASP A 101 -23.02 -15.87 -4.29
N GLN A 102 -22.92 -16.95 -3.49
CA GLN A 102 -23.45 -18.27 -3.89
C GLN A 102 -24.99 -18.33 -3.94
N LYS A 103 -25.69 -17.52 -3.13
CA LYS A 103 -27.15 -17.44 -3.18
C LYS A 103 -27.68 -16.58 -4.33
N SER A 104 -26.95 -15.53 -4.72
CA SER A 104 -27.35 -14.68 -5.84
C SER A 104 -27.09 -15.32 -7.22
N SER A 105 -26.02 -16.11 -7.37
CA SER A 105 -25.74 -16.82 -8.62
C SER A 105 -26.72 -17.98 -8.87
N ASN A 106 -27.23 -18.64 -7.83
CA ASN A 106 -28.25 -19.71 -7.97
C ASN A 106 -29.67 -19.18 -8.20
N ALA A 107 -29.96 -17.93 -7.81
CA ALA A 107 -31.26 -17.30 -8.04
C ALA A 107 -31.44 -16.77 -9.47
N SER A 108 -30.35 -16.44 -10.18
CA SER A 108 -30.41 -15.98 -11.57
C SER A 108 -30.54 -17.11 -12.61
N LEU A 109 -30.17 -18.35 -12.25
CA LEU A 109 -30.30 -19.51 -13.15
C LEU A 109 -31.67 -20.20 -13.11
N SER A 110 -32.51 -19.89 -12.13
CA SER A 110 -33.86 -20.52 -12.01
C SER A 110 -34.99 -19.71 -12.65
N ARG A 111 -34.73 -18.57 -13.29
CA ARG A 111 -35.75 -17.73 -13.93
C ARG A 111 -35.82 -17.77 -15.46
N SER A 112 -35.00 -18.59 -16.15
CA SER A 112 -34.97 -18.64 -17.61
C SER A 112 -35.73 -19.83 -18.25
N ASN A 113 -36.45 -20.65 -17.49
CA ASN A 113 -37.23 -21.76 -18.06
C ASN A 113 -38.68 -21.77 -17.56
N ARG A 114 -39.48 -20.79 -18.04
CA ARG A 114 -40.95 -20.95 -18.14
C ARG A 114 -41.53 -19.83 -18.98
N SER A 115 -41.70 -20.04 -20.26
CA SER A 115 -42.86 -19.58 -21.02
C SER A 115 -42.85 -20.17 -22.44
N THR A 116 -43.64 -21.18 -22.63
CA THR A 116 -44.30 -21.47 -23.91
C THR A 116 -45.70 -21.97 -23.63
N GLN A 117 -46.61 -21.39 -24.41
CA GLN A 117 -48.02 -21.73 -24.71
C GLN A 117 -49.03 -20.88 -23.93
N SER A 118 -49.84 -20.15 -24.63
CA SER A 118 -50.85 -20.30 -25.61
C SER A 118 -51.78 -19.08 -25.66
N THR A 119 -51.97 -18.57 -26.86
CA THR A 119 -53.21 -18.33 -27.59
C THR A 119 -54.25 -17.27 -27.17
N THR A 120 -54.53 -16.44 -28.23
CA THR A 120 -55.80 -15.80 -28.63
C THR A 120 -56.36 -14.63 -27.82
N THR A 121 -56.50 -13.44 -28.37
CA THR A 121 -57.49 -12.88 -29.27
C THR A 121 -57.39 -11.34 -29.31
N ARG A 122 -57.54 -10.78 -30.54
CA ARG A 122 -57.75 -9.36 -30.87
C ARG A 122 -59.18 -8.91 -30.48
N PRO A 123 -59.49 -7.58 -30.34
CA PRO A 123 -59.58 -6.68 -31.47
C PRO A 123 -59.23 -5.17 -31.22
N THR A 124 -58.78 -4.59 -32.29
CA THR A 124 -58.91 -3.25 -32.87
C THR A 124 -59.69 -2.14 -32.18
N SER A 125 -59.13 -0.94 -32.10
CA SER A 125 -59.80 0.30 -32.58
C SER A 125 -58.80 1.41 -32.92
N LYS A 126 -59.13 2.03 -34.05
CA LYS A 126 -58.47 3.19 -34.75
C LYS A 126 -58.83 4.51 -34.06
N ARG A 127 -57.97 5.50 -34.18
CA ARG A 127 -58.21 6.93 -34.51
C ARG A 127 -57.04 7.76 -34.00
N SER A 128 -56.51 8.75 -34.60
CA SER A 128 -56.60 9.50 -35.83
C SER A 128 -55.67 10.72 -35.66
N ILE A 129 -55.05 11.09 -36.69
CA ILE A 129 -54.12 12.19 -36.95
C ILE A 129 -54.77 13.53 -36.64
N SER A 130 -54.03 14.51 -36.10
CA SER A 130 -54.25 15.91 -36.44
C SER A 130 -52.96 16.73 -36.27
N ASN A 131 -52.48 17.20 -37.40
CA ASN A 131 -51.55 18.30 -37.63
C ASN A 131 -52.14 19.60 -37.08
N ARG A 132 -51.30 20.46 -36.46
CA ARG A 132 -51.52 21.92 -36.55
C ARG A 132 -50.23 22.72 -36.52
N GLN A 133 -50.14 23.57 -37.52
CA GLN A 133 -49.13 24.51 -37.94
C GLN A 133 -48.86 25.65 -36.95
N THR A 134 -47.63 26.08 -36.92
CA THR A 134 -47.05 27.44 -36.90
C THR A 134 -47.93 28.63 -36.53
N SER A 135 -47.43 29.42 -35.58
CA SER A 135 -47.50 30.90 -35.72
C SER A 135 -46.34 31.58 -34.98
N ASN A 136 -45.58 32.36 -35.72
CA ASN A 136 -44.65 33.39 -35.33
C ASN A 136 -45.32 34.43 -34.45
N ARG A 137 -44.70 34.82 -33.34
CA ARG A 137 -44.96 36.11 -32.72
C ARG A 137 -43.65 36.70 -32.18
N GLN A 138 -43.16 37.71 -32.89
CA GLN A 138 -42.21 38.71 -32.41
C GLN A 138 -42.86 39.50 -31.29
N THR A 139 -42.14 39.66 -30.19
CA THR A 139 -42.33 40.83 -29.29
C THR A 139 -41.10 41.12 -28.46
N SER A 140 -40.55 42.27 -28.75
CA SER A 140 -39.98 43.32 -27.88
C SER A 140 -38.94 42.97 -26.84
N ASN A 141 -37.73 43.48 -27.12
CA ASN A 141 -36.68 43.83 -26.21
C ASN A 141 -37.17 44.46 -24.91
N ARG A 142 -36.94 43.77 -23.81
CA ARG A 142 -36.90 44.39 -22.48
C ARG A 142 -35.49 44.13 -21.92
N GLN A 143 -34.63 45.14 -21.98
CA GLN A 143 -33.36 45.18 -21.25
C GLN A 143 -33.65 45.03 -19.75
N THR A 144 -33.45 43.82 -19.23
CA THR A 144 -33.27 43.59 -17.79
C THR A 144 -31.80 43.62 -17.53
N SER A 145 -31.37 44.64 -16.80
CA SER A 145 -30.04 44.76 -16.23
C SER A 145 -29.67 43.50 -15.47
N ASN A 146 -28.81 42.64 -16.09
CA ASN A 146 -28.16 41.56 -15.40
C ASN A 146 -27.22 42.15 -14.34
N ARG A 147 -27.68 42.22 -13.11
CA ARG A 147 -26.81 42.20 -11.94
C ARG A 147 -26.18 40.82 -11.94
N GLN A 148 -25.03 40.67 -12.60
CA GLN A 148 -24.10 39.59 -12.35
C GLN A 148 -23.66 39.72 -10.89
N THR A 149 -24.36 39.06 -9.97
CA THR A 149 -23.76 38.67 -8.70
C THR A 149 -22.59 37.79 -9.08
N SER A 150 -21.39 38.34 -9.01
CA SER A 150 -20.13 37.61 -9.12
C SER A 150 -20.12 36.62 -7.96
N ASN A 151 -20.59 35.39 -8.22
CA ASN A 151 -20.19 34.24 -7.42
C ASN A 151 -18.69 34.00 -7.69
N ARG A 152 -17.83 34.88 -7.17
CA ARG A 152 -16.45 34.50 -6.91
C ARG A 152 -16.54 33.36 -5.89
N PRO A 153 -16.00 32.17 -6.21
CA PRO A 153 -15.86 31.14 -5.20
C PRO A 153 -15.15 31.80 -4.01
N VAL A 154 -15.75 31.72 -2.85
CA VAL A 154 -15.12 32.15 -1.60
C VAL A 154 -13.81 31.39 -1.56
N ALA A 155 -12.69 32.11 -1.61
CA ALA A 155 -11.37 31.49 -1.59
C ALA A 155 -11.32 30.63 -0.32
N HIS A 156 -11.15 29.34 -0.47
CA HIS A 156 -11.01 28.41 0.65
C HIS A 156 -9.87 28.92 1.53
N ARG A 157 -10.15 29.18 2.80
CA ARG A 157 -9.14 29.60 3.75
C ARG A 157 -8.44 28.33 4.26
N LEU A 158 -7.15 28.20 3.93
CA LEU A 158 -6.34 27.10 4.41
C LEU A 158 -6.28 27.07 5.94
N HIS A 159 -6.29 25.86 6.49
CA HIS A 159 -6.12 25.64 7.92
C HIS A 159 -4.72 26.10 8.39
N PRO A 160 -4.58 26.66 9.60
CA PRO A 160 -3.28 27.20 10.08
C PRO A 160 -2.17 26.15 10.23
N LEU A 161 -2.52 24.87 10.33
CA LEU A 161 -1.55 23.74 10.39
C LEU A 161 -1.19 23.19 9.00
N THR A 162 -1.73 23.74 7.91
CA THR A 162 -1.52 23.16 6.58
C THR A 162 -0.12 23.41 6.06
N ASP A 163 0.57 22.33 5.69
CA ASP A 163 1.81 22.35 4.93
C ASP A 163 1.50 22.52 3.43
N ARG A 164 1.44 23.78 3.00
CA ARG A 164 1.15 24.14 1.62
C ARG A 164 2.20 23.63 0.64
N VAL A 165 3.48 23.65 1.04
CA VAL A 165 4.57 23.22 0.15
C VAL A 165 4.46 21.73 -0.14
N ALA A 166 4.17 20.93 0.88
CA ALA A 166 3.94 19.49 0.71
C ALA A 166 2.68 19.23 -0.14
N ASN A 167 1.60 20.01 0.02
CA ASN A 167 0.40 19.89 -0.79
C ASN A 167 0.64 20.22 -2.26
N ASP A 168 1.33 21.30 -2.57
CA ASP A 168 1.68 21.68 -3.95
C ASP A 168 2.58 20.61 -4.61
N HIS A 169 3.50 20.04 -3.85
CA HIS A 169 4.34 18.93 -4.31
C HIS A 169 3.52 17.66 -4.59
N LEU A 170 2.65 17.25 -3.66
CA LEU A 170 1.76 16.12 -3.86
C LEU A 170 0.90 16.29 -5.11
N ARG A 171 0.31 17.47 -5.28
CA ARG A 171 -0.50 17.78 -6.46
C ARG A 171 0.27 17.59 -7.77
N SER A 172 1.50 18.11 -7.84
CA SER A 172 2.35 17.97 -9.01
C SER A 172 2.70 16.52 -9.30
N TYR A 173 3.04 15.77 -8.26
CA TYR A 173 3.38 14.35 -8.34
C TYR A 173 2.17 13.50 -8.76
N GLU A 174 1.02 13.74 -8.17
CA GLU A 174 -0.22 13.02 -8.50
C GLU A 174 -0.65 13.26 -9.96
N LEU A 175 -0.60 14.51 -10.43
CA LEU A 175 -0.90 14.84 -11.82
C LEU A 175 0.06 14.18 -12.80
N GLU A 176 1.36 14.17 -12.49
CA GLU A 176 2.36 13.51 -13.34
C GLU A 176 2.12 12.01 -13.42
N VAL A 177 1.97 11.34 -12.27
CA VAL A 177 1.87 9.89 -12.20
C VAL A 177 0.53 9.39 -12.73
N LYS A 178 -0.60 9.89 -12.21
CA LYS A 178 -1.94 9.47 -12.65
C LYS A 178 -2.17 9.77 -14.11
N GLY A 179 -1.73 10.96 -14.58
CA GLY A 179 -1.84 11.35 -15.98
C GLY A 179 -1.14 10.41 -16.96
N ARG A 180 -0.11 9.65 -16.54
CA ARG A 180 0.51 8.61 -17.39
C ARG A 180 -0.46 7.45 -17.63
N PHE A 181 -1.10 6.95 -16.58
CA PHE A 181 -2.05 5.84 -16.68
C PHE A 181 -3.34 6.25 -17.40
N GLU A 182 -3.83 7.46 -17.19
CA GLU A 182 -5.06 7.97 -17.80
C GLU A 182 -4.96 8.12 -19.33
N ARG A 183 -3.76 8.38 -19.85
CA ARG A 183 -3.52 8.48 -21.29
C ARG A 183 -3.51 7.16 -22.02
N ILE A 184 -3.35 6.01 -21.32
CA ILE A 184 -3.19 4.69 -21.96
C ILE A 184 -4.39 4.39 -22.88
N VAL A 185 -5.60 4.34 -22.34
CA VAL A 185 -6.79 3.95 -23.11
C VAL A 185 -7.06 4.89 -24.30
N PRO A 186 -7.06 6.23 -24.14
CA PRO A 186 -7.22 7.14 -25.30
C PRO A 186 -6.17 6.98 -26.38
N VAL A 187 -4.90 6.73 -26.02
CA VAL A 187 -3.83 6.53 -27.00
C VAL A 187 -3.99 5.20 -27.72
N LEU A 188 -4.30 4.12 -27.01
CA LEU A 188 -4.54 2.81 -27.63
C LEU A 188 -5.74 2.83 -28.57
N GLN A 189 -6.81 3.59 -28.28
CA GLN A 189 -7.94 3.80 -29.19
C GLN A 189 -7.50 4.49 -30.48
N LYS A 190 -6.64 5.52 -30.41
CA LYS A 190 -6.07 6.18 -31.59
C LYS A 190 -5.21 5.21 -32.41
N ILE A 191 -4.39 4.37 -31.75
CA ILE A 191 -3.54 3.36 -32.39
C ILE A 191 -4.41 2.32 -33.09
N SER A 192 -5.45 1.83 -32.44
CA SER A 192 -6.38 0.86 -33.06
C SER A 192 -7.04 1.42 -34.34
N ALA A 193 -7.34 2.70 -34.37
CA ALA A 193 -7.88 3.34 -35.57
C ALA A 193 -6.90 3.38 -36.76
N LEU A 194 -5.60 3.25 -36.51
CA LEU A 194 -4.55 3.22 -37.53
C LEU A 194 -4.29 1.84 -38.11
N GLN A 195 -4.86 0.76 -37.56
CA GLN A 195 -4.52 -0.65 -37.88
C GLN A 195 -4.54 -0.97 -39.40
N HIS A 196 -5.36 -0.28 -40.19
CA HIS A 196 -5.51 -0.53 -41.65
C HIS A 196 -4.57 0.32 -42.52
N HIS A 197 -3.73 1.17 -41.95
CA HIS A 197 -2.76 1.96 -42.69
C HIS A 197 -1.53 1.13 -43.06
N ALA A 198 -0.95 1.37 -44.24
CA ALA A 198 0.21 0.64 -44.74
C ALA A 198 1.46 0.80 -43.83
N ASP A 199 1.59 1.94 -43.16
CA ASP A 199 2.66 2.31 -42.23
C ASP A 199 2.21 2.24 -40.77
N PHE A 200 1.22 1.37 -40.48
CA PHE A 200 0.60 1.23 -39.16
C PHE A 200 1.63 1.12 -38.02
N ILE A 201 2.64 0.25 -38.16
CA ILE A 201 3.61 -0.03 -37.09
C ILE A 201 4.38 1.25 -36.75
N ASP A 202 4.88 1.95 -37.77
CA ASP A 202 5.67 3.18 -37.56
C ASP A 202 4.82 4.30 -36.95
N GLN A 203 3.58 4.47 -37.42
CA GLN A 203 2.66 5.45 -36.85
C GLN A 203 2.26 5.11 -35.42
N ALA A 204 2.01 3.83 -35.11
CA ALA A 204 1.71 3.36 -33.76
C ALA A 204 2.87 3.62 -32.79
N GLN A 205 4.11 3.31 -33.20
CA GLN A 205 5.31 3.57 -32.39
C GLN A 205 5.53 5.08 -32.18
N LEU A 206 5.44 5.88 -33.23
CA LEU A 206 5.56 7.34 -33.13
C LEU A 206 4.53 7.94 -32.17
N LEU A 207 3.28 7.47 -32.25
CA LEU A 207 2.20 7.95 -31.37
C LEU A 207 2.44 7.51 -29.92
N ALA A 208 2.84 6.27 -29.68
CA ALA A 208 3.15 5.75 -28.36
C ALA A 208 4.34 6.49 -27.72
N CYS A 209 5.45 6.65 -28.43
CA CYS A 209 6.61 7.41 -27.95
C CYS A 209 6.23 8.85 -27.57
N ARG A 210 5.43 9.52 -28.44
CA ARG A 210 5.04 10.91 -28.20
C ARG A 210 4.09 11.08 -27.02
N GLU A 211 3.07 10.23 -26.90
CA GLU A 211 1.97 10.40 -25.92
C GLU A 211 2.21 9.64 -24.61
N LEU A 212 2.89 8.47 -24.66
CA LEU A 212 3.14 7.62 -23.50
C LEU A 212 4.59 7.69 -23.02
N GLY A 213 5.54 7.98 -23.93
CA GLY A 213 6.96 8.11 -23.61
C GLY A 213 7.76 6.80 -23.68
N PHE A 214 7.22 5.76 -24.31
CA PHE A 214 7.86 4.46 -24.53
C PHE A 214 7.34 3.77 -25.79
N ASP A 215 8.09 2.76 -26.25
CA ASP A 215 7.74 1.95 -27.43
C ASP A 215 6.75 0.84 -27.05
N LEU A 216 5.92 0.44 -28.02
CA LEU A 216 5.05 -0.72 -27.93
C LEU A 216 5.79 -2.00 -28.38
N PRO A 217 5.38 -3.19 -27.92
CA PRO A 217 6.00 -4.45 -28.30
C PRO A 217 5.74 -4.74 -29.80
N LYS A 218 6.83 -4.79 -30.59
CA LYS A 218 6.76 -4.98 -32.04
C LYS A 218 6.02 -6.25 -32.44
N HIS A 219 6.29 -7.37 -31.77
CA HIS A 219 5.66 -8.65 -32.04
C HIS A 219 4.12 -8.62 -31.89
N ILE A 220 3.57 -7.78 -31.02
CA ILE A 220 2.11 -7.59 -30.87
C ILE A 220 1.57 -6.75 -32.04
N LEU A 221 2.28 -5.68 -32.42
CA LEU A 221 1.88 -4.83 -33.56
C LEU A 221 1.97 -5.59 -34.90
N GLU A 222 3.01 -6.39 -35.11
CA GLU A 222 3.22 -7.19 -36.33
C GLU A 222 2.11 -8.24 -36.54
N ARG A 223 1.62 -8.84 -35.46
CA ARG A 223 0.49 -9.78 -35.53
C ARG A 223 -0.81 -9.13 -36.02
N ALA A 224 -0.94 -7.81 -35.91
CA ALA A 224 -2.13 -7.07 -36.37
C ALA A 224 -2.36 -7.13 -37.88
N TRP A 225 -1.38 -7.57 -38.69
CA TRP A 225 -1.56 -7.82 -40.13
C TRP A 225 -2.43 -9.05 -40.42
N VAL A 226 -2.47 -10.04 -39.54
CA VAL A 226 -3.16 -11.32 -39.73
C VAL A 226 -4.38 -11.51 -38.84
N ARG A 227 -4.52 -10.71 -37.80
CA ARG A 227 -5.62 -10.78 -36.84
C ARG A 227 -5.90 -9.39 -36.22
N PRO A 228 -7.06 -9.19 -35.56
CA PRO A 228 -7.31 -7.95 -34.85
C PRO A 228 -6.18 -7.62 -33.85
N LEU A 229 -5.89 -6.32 -33.71
CA LEU A 229 -4.90 -5.83 -32.77
C LEU A 229 -5.25 -6.28 -31.33
N ASP A 230 -4.30 -6.87 -30.63
CA ASP A 230 -4.48 -7.33 -29.26
C ASP A 230 -4.43 -6.15 -28.28
N MET A 231 -5.58 -5.51 -28.11
CA MET A 231 -5.75 -4.35 -27.25
C MET A 231 -5.54 -4.69 -25.76
N ARG A 232 -5.80 -5.93 -25.35
CA ARG A 232 -5.59 -6.38 -23.95
C ARG A 232 -4.11 -6.46 -23.64
N ALA A 233 -3.35 -7.14 -24.50
CA ALA A 233 -1.90 -7.23 -24.34
C ALA A 233 -1.24 -5.85 -24.38
N LEU A 234 -1.63 -4.97 -25.31
CA LEU A 234 -1.12 -3.60 -25.38
C LEU A 234 -1.46 -2.78 -24.13
N TYR A 235 -2.67 -2.91 -23.59
CA TYR A 235 -3.06 -2.24 -22.36
C TYR A 235 -2.18 -2.69 -21.17
N ALA A 236 -2.02 -4.00 -20.99
CA ALA A 236 -1.18 -4.54 -19.93
C ALA A 236 0.27 -4.08 -20.07
N TRP A 237 0.84 -4.12 -21.28
CA TRP A 237 2.17 -3.58 -21.58
C TRP A 237 2.30 -2.11 -21.17
N CYS A 238 1.36 -1.26 -21.59
CA CYS A 238 1.40 0.16 -21.25
C CYS A 238 1.31 0.41 -19.74
N VAL A 239 0.54 -0.42 -19.01
CA VAL A 239 0.49 -0.34 -17.54
C VAL A 239 1.84 -0.73 -16.93
N PHE A 240 2.48 -1.80 -17.40
CA PHE A 240 3.78 -2.26 -16.90
C PHE A 240 4.89 -1.23 -17.16
N GLU A 241 4.96 -0.66 -18.36
CA GLU A 241 5.92 0.39 -18.68
C GLU A 241 5.66 1.69 -17.89
N SER A 242 4.39 2.08 -17.73
CA SER A 242 4.04 3.23 -16.88
C SER A 242 4.43 3.00 -15.43
N HIS A 243 4.28 1.77 -14.90
CA HIS A 243 4.76 1.40 -13.57
C HIS A 243 6.29 1.48 -13.47
N ARG A 244 7.01 0.95 -14.48
CA ARG A 244 8.48 1.00 -14.51
C ARG A 244 8.98 2.44 -14.48
N VAL A 245 8.45 3.31 -15.34
CA VAL A 245 8.82 4.73 -15.40
C VAL A 245 8.46 5.45 -14.10
N PHE A 246 7.30 5.16 -13.50
CA PHE A 246 6.90 5.69 -12.20
C PHE A 246 7.88 5.29 -11.09
N SER A 247 8.22 4.00 -11.01
CA SER A 247 9.17 3.50 -10.01
C SER A 247 10.55 4.14 -10.11
N ASP A 248 11.00 4.48 -11.32
CA ASP A 248 12.27 5.16 -11.53
C ASP A 248 12.19 6.65 -11.14
N CYS A 249 11.09 7.33 -11.47
CA CYS A 249 10.89 8.74 -11.13
C CYS A 249 10.75 8.97 -9.62
N PHE A 250 10.19 8.01 -8.90
CA PHE A 250 9.98 8.08 -7.46
C PHE A 250 11.24 8.42 -6.67
N PHE A 251 12.36 7.76 -6.99
CA PHE A 251 13.62 7.98 -6.28
C PHE A 251 14.29 9.32 -6.58
N GLN A 252 13.81 10.02 -7.60
CA GLN A 252 14.40 11.27 -8.04
C GLN A 252 13.66 12.52 -7.55
N LYS A 253 12.36 12.42 -7.25
CA LYS A 253 11.50 13.59 -7.14
C LYS A 253 10.67 13.71 -5.86
N ASP A 254 10.43 12.63 -5.12
CA ASP A 254 9.53 12.67 -3.98
C ASP A 254 10.27 12.94 -2.65
N PRO A 255 10.10 14.10 -2.00
CA PRO A 255 10.73 14.39 -0.71
C PRO A 255 10.19 13.53 0.44
N LEU A 256 8.96 12.98 0.33
CA LEU A 256 8.39 12.06 1.32
C LEU A 256 8.88 10.61 1.10
N ALA A 257 9.38 10.31 -0.09
CA ALA A 257 10.14 9.11 -0.38
C ALA A 257 11.54 9.11 0.22
N ALA A 258 11.86 10.16 0.94
CA ALA A 258 13.17 10.38 1.53
C ALA A 258 13.82 9.06 1.89
N SER A 259 14.94 8.78 1.23
CA SER A 259 15.75 7.60 1.48
C SER A 259 16.01 7.44 2.97
N SER A 260 16.10 6.21 3.44
CA SER A 260 16.55 5.91 4.79
C SER A 260 17.79 6.76 5.12
N GLY A 261 17.72 7.56 6.20
CA GLY A 261 18.78 8.47 6.59
C GLY A 261 18.67 9.91 6.06
N SER A 262 17.61 10.27 5.36
CA SER A 262 17.31 11.69 5.07
C SER A 262 17.05 12.47 6.34
N GLU A 263 17.16 13.79 6.29
CA GLU A 263 16.90 14.66 7.44
C GLU A 263 15.46 14.51 7.96
N ALA A 264 14.48 14.44 7.08
CA ALA A 264 13.08 14.23 7.45
C ALA A 264 12.87 12.86 8.16
N ALA A 265 13.52 11.80 7.67
CA ALA A 265 13.47 10.49 8.31
C ALA A 265 14.12 10.51 9.70
N LYS A 266 15.31 11.10 9.83
CA LYS A 266 16.01 11.23 11.13
C LYS A 266 15.21 12.04 12.14
N THR A 267 14.62 13.16 11.70
CA THR A 267 13.78 14.00 12.57
C THR A 267 12.55 13.24 13.06
N PHE A 268 11.92 12.45 12.19
CA PHE A 268 10.78 11.63 12.58
C PHE A 268 11.20 10.47 13.49
N GLU A 269 12.31 9.80 13.18
CA GLU A 269 12.86 8.72 14.00
C GLU A 269 13.25 9.22 15.40
N SER A 270 13.86 10.39 15.52
CA SER A 270 14.14 11.03 16.82
C SER A 270 12.85 11.32 17.58
N PHE A 271 11.88 11.96 16.93
CA PHE A 271 10.57 12.21 17.56
C PHE A 271 9.89 10.92 18.03
N LEU A 272 9.96 9.85 17.23
CA LEU A 272 9.37 8.56 17.60
C LEU A 272 10.03 7.97 18.84
N LEU A 273 11.37 8.10 18.95
CA LEU A 273 12.12 7.71 20.14
C LEU A 273 11.75 8.55 21.38
N ASP A 274 11.56 9.87 21.21
CA ASP A 274 11.11 10.76 22.27
C ASP A 274 9.69 10.41 22.75
N CYS A 275 8.85 9.87 21.85
CA CYS A 275 7.56 9.30 22.21
C CYS A 275 7.63 7.91 22.88
N GLY A 276 8.82 7.36 23.08
CA GLY A 276 9.02 6.04 23.69
C GLY A 276 8.87 4.86 22.72
N PHE A 277 8.96 5.09 21.40
CA PHE A 277 8.85 4.03 20.39
C PHE A 277 10.11 3.94 19.54
N HIS A 278 10.63 2.72 19.34
CA HIS A 278 11.78 2.50 18.46
C HIS A 278 11.39 2.00 17.07
N LEU A 279 10.15 1.60 16.87
CA LEU A 279 9.63 1.16 15.59
C LEU A 279 8.13 1.41 15.47
N LEU A 280 7.73 1.89 14.31
CA LEU A 280 6.34 2.03 13.90
C LEU A 280 6.07 1.00 12.78
N ASP A 281 5.19 0.03 13.06
CA ASP A 281 4.77 -1.01 12.12
C ASP A 281 3.30 -0.84 11.80
N VAL A 282 3.01 -0.37 10.58
CA VAL A 282 1.66 -0.04 10.12
C VAL A 282 1.15 -1.09 9.14
N THR A 283 -0.01 -1.64 9.43
CA THR A 283 -0.74 -2.52 8.52
C THR A 283 -2.04 -1.84 8.05
N PRO A 284 -2.04 -1.20 6.88
CA PRO A 284 -3.26 -0.72 6.26
C PRO A 284 -3.99 -1.86 5.53
N CYS A 285 -5.27 -1.64 5.22
CA CYS A 285 -5.95 -2.46 4.22
C CYS A 285 -5.20 -2.44 2.89
N ALA A 286 -5.28 -3.54 2.12
CA ALA A 286 -4.67 -3.67 0.79
C ALA A 286 -5.36 -2.82 -0.29
N ASP A 287 -6.53 -2.28 0.02
CA ASP A 287 -7.32 -1.39 -0.83
C ASP A 287 -6.48 -0.22 -1.36
N GLY A 288 -6.56 0.03 -2.66
CA GLY A 288 -5.77 1.07 -3.32
C GLY A 288 -6.09 2.50 -2.83
N ARG A 289 -7.26 2.71 -2.23
CA ARG A 289 -7.63 3.97 -1.58
C ARG A 289 -6.79 4.24 -0.32
N LEU A 290 -6.10 3.21 0.23
CA LEU A 290 -5.17 3.34 1.36
C LEU A 290 -3.69 3.29 0.93
N ALA A 291 -3.40 3.17 -0.35
CA ALA A 291 -2.02 3.06 -0.83
C ALA A 291 -1.14 4.22 -0.39
N HIS A 292 -1.69 5.41 -0.28
CA HIS A 292 -1.02 6.65 0.10
C HIS A 292 -1.10 6.97 1.61
N SER A 293 -1.74 6.14 2.42
CA SER A 293 -2.09 6.45 3.82
C SER A 293 -0.91 6.91 4.66
N ILE A 294 0.25 6.26 4.58
CA ILE A 294 1.41 6.60 5.41
C ILE A 294 2.03 7.93 4.98
N ALA A 295 2.39 8.05 3.70
CA ALA A 295 3.14 9.20 3.23
C ALA A 295 2.29 10.47 3.11
N TYR A 296 1.02 10.34 2.76
CA TYR A 296 0.16 11.50 2.49
C TYR A 296 -0.94 11.70 3.55
N ALA A 297 -1.72 10.70 3.92
CA ALA A 297 -2.74 10.90 4.95
C ALA A 297 -2.12 11.14 6.34
N LEU A 298 -1.08 10.39 6.71
CA LEU A 298 -0.39 10.54 8.00
C LEU A 298 0.84 11.44 7.94
N ARG A 299 1.32 11.82 6.75
CA ARG A 299 2.53 12.65 6.53
C ARG A 299 3.76 12.12 7.28
N ILE A 300 3.96 10.81 7.24
CA ILE A 300 5.10 10.15 7.86
C ILE A 300 6.12 9.82 6.75
N PRO A 301 7.44 10.08 6.95
CA PRO A 301 8.47 9.65 6.02
C PRO A 301 8.38 8.14 5.80
N PHE A 302 8.18 7.72 4.55
CA PHE A 302 7.86 6.33 4.22
C PHE A 302 8.96 5.34 4.64
N SER A 303 10.23 5.77 4.59
CA SER A 303 11.39 4.99 5.00
C SER A 303 11.48 4.73 6.50
N SER A 304 10.84 5.56 7.33
CA SER A 304 10.86 5.46 8.80
C SER A 304 9.78 4.54 9.35
N VAL A 305 8.98 3.93 8.47
CA VAL A 305 7.85 3.06 8.84
C VAL A 305 8.00 1.70 8.21
N ARG A 306 7.69 0.66 8.96
CA ARG A 306 7.47 -0.66 8.38
C ARG A 306 6.03 -0.77 7.93
N ARG A 307 5.81 -1.05 6.63
CA ARG A 307 4.48 -1.19 6.05
C ARG A 307 4.26 -2.57 5.47
N ARG A 308 3.10 -3.16 5.74
CA ARG A 308 2.55 -4.31 5.01
C ARG A 308 1.04 -4.20 4.93
N SER A 309 0.50 -4.18 3.73
CA SER A 309 -0.94 -4.11 3.50
C SER A 309 -1.52 -5.51 3.39
N HIS A 310 -2.72 -5.71 3.94
CA HIS A 310 -3.47 -6.96 3.85
C HIS A 310 -4.95 -6.63 3.65
N ALA A 311 -5.71 -7.47 2.93
CA ALA A 311 -7.14 -7.29 2.77
C ALA A 311 -7.83 -7.19 4.13
N GLY A 312 -8.62 -6.12 4.34
CA GLY A 312 -9.24 -5.83 5.64
C GLY A 312 -8.25 -5.55 6.77
N ALA A 313 -6.96 -5.28 6.47
CA ALA A 313 -5.86 -5.16 7.43
C ALA A 313 -5.60 -6.44 8.26
N MET A 314 -6.03 -7.61 7.75
CA MET A 314 -5.99 -8.90 8.44
C MET A 314 -4.63 -9.60 8.25
N PHE A 315 -3.58 -9.02 8.83
CA PHE A 315 -2.22 -9.58 8.76
C PHE A 315 -2.09 -10.95 9.44
N ASP A 316 -1.15 -11.76 8.99
CA ASP A 316 -0.81 -13.02 9.65
C ASP A 316 -0.04 -12.76 10.95
N VAL A 317 -0.59 -13.25 12.07
CA VAL A 317 -0.06 -13.01 13.42
C VAL A 317 1.28 -13.71 13.60
N GLU A 318 1.40 -14.99 13.21
CA GLU A 318 2.63 -15.78 13.39
C GLU A 318 3.79 -15.16 12.62
N ASN A 319 3.58 -14.82 11.36
CA ASN A 319 4.58 -14.14 10.54
C ASN A 319 4.96 -12.77 11.09
N THR A 320 4.00 -12.03 11.65
CA THR A 320 4.26 -10.72 12.27
C THR A 320 5.08 -10.86 13.56
N VAL A 321 4.78 -11.85 14.41
CA VAL A 321 5.60 -12.19 15.59
C VAL A 321 7.01 -12.59 15.17
N ASN A 322 7.16 -13.42 14.13
CA ASN A 322 8.49 -13.81 13.63
C ASN A 322 9.30 -12.59 13.15
N ARG A 323 8.65 -11.62 12.52
CA ARG A 323 9.30 -10.36 12.10
C ARG A 323 9.66 -9.47 13.29
N TRP A 324 8.79 -9.40 14.27
CA TRP A 324 9.05 -8.70 15.53
C TRP A 324 10.29 -9.29 16.23
N VAL A 325 10.35 -10.61 16.40
CA VAL A 325 11.52 -11.31 16.96
C VAL A 325 12.81 -10.95 16.24
N LYS A 326 12.81 -11.05 14.90
CA LYS A 326 14.00 -10.70 14.09
C LYS A 326 14.42 -9.24 14.31
N THR A 327 13.46 -8.35 14.48
CA THR A 327 13.71 -6.91 14.71
C THR A 327 14.34 -6.68 16.08
N GLU A 328 13.75 -7.23 17.13
CA GLU A 328 14.26 -7.08 18.49
C GLU A 328 15.64 -7.75 18.67
N HIS A 329 15.83 -8.92 18.07
CA HIS A 329 17.13 -9.59 18.07
C HIS A 329 18.20 -8.75 17.34
N ARG A 330 17.85 -8.19 16.17
CA ARG A 330 18.78 -7.32 15.43
C ARG A 330 19.09 -6.06 16.21
N ARG A 331 18.08 -5.38 16.73
CA ARG A 331 18.18 -4.18 17.55
C ARG A 331 19.14 -4.40 18.73
N TYR A 332 18.98 -5.52 19.43
CA TYR A 332 19.83 -5.88 20.55
C TYR A 332 21.28 -6.20 20.12
N ARG A 333 21.45 -7.06 19.10
CA ARG A 333 22.78 -7.50 18.65
C ARG A 333 23.61 -6.37 18.04
N GLU A 334 22.99 -5.47 17.31
CA GLU A 334 23.67 -4.40 16.56
C GLU A 334 23.78 -3.11 17.37
N ALA A 335 23.41 -3.13 18.65
CA ALA A 335 23.39 -1.96 19.53
C ALA A 335 22.76 -0.72 18.85
N ILE A 336 21.68 -0.93 18.09
CA ILE A 336 20.94 0.16 17.47
C ILE A 336 20.44 1.10 18.58
N PRO A 337 20.35 2.42 18.36
CA PRO A 337 19.94 3.38 19.36
C PRO A 337 18.73 2.90 20.18
N ASN A 338 18.84 2.97 21.49
CA ASN A 338 17.88 2.46 22.48
C ASN A 338 17.64 0.93 22.49
N ALA A 339 18.50 0.13 21.85
CA ALA A 339 18.39 -1.33 21.89
C ALA A 339 18.48 -1.93 23.31
N GLY A 340 19.23 -1.30 24.18
CA GLY A 340 19.34 -1.66 25.61
C GLY A 340 18.41 -0.88 26.53
N SER A 341 17.68 0.11 26.02
CA SER A 341 16.71 0.87 26.77
C SER A 341 15.44 0.02 26.97
N GLN A 342 15.02 -0.15 28.20
CA GLN A 342 13.73 -0.76 28.50
C GLN A 342 12.57 0.21 28.25
N ASP A 343 12.87 1.47 27.97
CA ASP A 343 11.90 2.55 27.90
C ASP A 343 11.27 2.68 26.50
N THR A 344 11.89 2.13 25.45
CA THR A 344 11.33 2.20 24.09
C THR A 344 10.65 0.90 23.68
N ARG A 345 9.44 1.03 23.08
CA ARG A 345 8.56 -0.07 22.73
C ARG A 345 8.32 -0.15 21.23
N TYR A 346 7.87 -1.30 20.79
CA TYR A 346 7.42 -1.52 19.42
C TYR A 346 5.95 -1.09 19.31
N LEU A 347 5.61 -0.22 18.35
CA LEU A 347 4.24 0.19 18.13
C LEU A 347 3.67 -0.52 16.90
N LYS A 348 2.61 -1.30 17.08
CA LYS A 348 1.84 -1.92 16.02
C LYS A 348 0.59 -1.12 15.75
N VAL A 349 0.42 -0.69 14.50
CA VAL A 349 -0.75 0.08 14.04
C VAL A 349 -1.52 -0.72 13.01
N VAL A 350 -2.83 -0.75 13.13
CA VAL A 350 -3.75 -1.20 12.08
C VAL A 350 -4.51 0.01 11.55
N THR A 351 -4.58 0.13 10.22
CA THR A 351 -5.43 1.14 9.58
C THR A 351 -6.52 0.45 8.78
N TYR A 352 -7.76 0.51 9.30
CA TYR A 352 -8.96 0.13 8.57
C TYR A 352 -9.52 1.33 7.81
N HIS A 353 -10.53 1.11 6.96
CA HIS A 353 -11.15 2.23 6.24
C HIS A 353 -12.67 2.13 6.24
N PHE A 354 -13.28 3.29 6.05
CA PHE A 354 -14.72 3.47 5.95
C PHE A 354 -15.01 4.54 4.89
N SER A 355 -16.27 4.69 4.52
CA SER A 355 -16.75 5.80 3.69
C SER A 355 -17.78 6.58 4.50
N SER A 356 -17.61 7.90 4.57
CA SER A 356 -18.57 8.79 5.22
C SER A 356 -19.78 9.10 4.33
N LEU A 357 -19.62 9.06 3.01
CA LEU A 357 -20.66 9.39 2.03
C LEU A 357 -21.54 8.20 1.68
N ASP A 358 -20.94 7.01 1.52
CA ASP A 358 -21.67 5.77 1.21
C ASP A 358 -21.20 4.60 2.09
N PRO A 359 -21.54 4.62 3.39
CA PRO A 359 -21.06 3.63 4.35
C PRO A 359 -21.47 2.20 4.01
N SER A 360 -22.57 2.04 3.28
CA SER A 360 -23.13 0.71 2.97
C SER A 360 -22.49 0.04 1.77
N HIS A 361 -21.82 0.78 0.87
CA HIS A 361 -21.28 0.23 -0.37
C HIS A 361 -19.80 0.51 -0.60
N GLN A 362 -19.28 1.64 -0.11
CA GLN A 362 -17.91 2.09 -0.37
C GLN A 362 -16.93 1.85 0.80
N GLY A 363 -17.37 1.18 1.85
CA GLY A 363 -16.50 0.78 2.96
C GLY A 363 -15.55 -0.38 2.58
N CYS A 364 -15.00 -1.05 3.59
CA CYS A 364 -14.07 -2.16 3.40
C CYS A 364 -14.73 -3.38 2.79
N ALA A 365 -14.33 -3.77 1.57
CA ALA A 365 -14.88 -4.92 0.86
C ALA A 365 -14.66 -6.25 1.60
N ALA A 366 -13.57 -6.39 2.37
CA ALA A 366 -13.29 -7.57 3.18
C ALA A 366 -14.26 -7.73 4.36
N HIS A 367 -14.88 -6.65 4.81
CA HIS A 367 -15.82 -6.61 5.93
C HIS A 367 -17.26 -6.24 5.48
N GLY A 368 -17.56 -6.33 4.18
CA GLY A 368 -18.90 -6.08 3.64
C GLY A 368 -19.36 -4.63 3.80
N SER A 369 -18.44 -3.68 3.80
CA SER A 369 -18.64 -2.25 4.03
C SER A 369 -19.13 -1.89 5.45
N ASP A 370 -19.09 -2.83 6.41
CA ASP A 370 -19.40 -2.58 7.81
C ASP A 370 -18.16 -2.02 8.52
N ASP A 371 -18.18 -0.75 8.88
CA ASP A 371 -17.07 -0.05 9.51
C ASP A 371 -16.83 -0.50 10.97
N LYS A 372 -17.88 -0.87 11.69
CA LYS A 372 -17.77 -1.41 13.05
C LYS A 372 -17.13 -2.80 13.04
N LEU A 373 -17.51 -3.62 12.06
CA LEU A 373 -16.89 -4.93 11.87
C LEU A 373 -15.43 -4.78 11.46
N ALA A 374 -15.10 -3.84 10.57
CA ALA A 374 -13.72 -3.56 10.16
C ALA A 374 -12.85 -3.09 11.35
N ALA A 375 -13.35 -2.16 12.17
CA ALA A 375 -12.67 -1.69 13.38
C ALA A 375 -12.48 -2.82 14.40
N SER A 376 -13.55 -3.60 14.67
CA SER A 376 -13.51 -4.72 15.62
C SER A 376 -12.52 -5.81 15.17
N ALA A 377 -12.54 -6.19 13.90
CA ALA A 377 -11.62 -7.19 13.36
C ALA A 377 -10.17 -6.72 13.41
N GLY A 378 -9.92 -5.45 13.05
CA GLY A 378 -8.58 -4.84 13.14
C GLY A 378 -8.05 -4.79 14.58
N TYR A 379 -8.88 -4.40 15.54
CA TYR A 379 -8.51 -4.38 16.95
C TYR A 379 -8.26 -5.77 17.50
N GLN A 380 -9.12 -6.74 17.20
CA GLN A 380 -8.91 -8.13 17.62
C GLN A 380 -7.57 -8.67 17.09
N ARG A 381 -7.22 -8.34 15.84
CA ARG A 381 -5.94 -8.74 15.24
C ARG A 381 -4.74 -8.13 15.97
N LEU A 382 -4.85 -6.89 16.43
CA LEU A 382 -3.85 -6.24 17.28
C LEU A 382 -3.70 -6.97 18.62
N LEU A 383 -4.81 -7.33 19.28
CA LEU A 383 -4.81 -8.08 20.53
C LEU A 383 -4.19 -9.47 20.38
N ASP A 384 -4.55 -10.20 19.30
CA ASP A 384 -3.99 -11.51 18.98
C ASP A 384 -2.46 -11.43 18.83
N PHE A 385 -1.96 -10.37 18.15
CA PHE A 385 -0.54 -10.14 17.99
C PHE A 385 0.16 -9.89 19.35
N ARG A 386 -0.39 -9.00 20.20
CA ARG A 386 0.16 -8.73 21.53
C ARG A 386 0.18 -9.99 22.36
N GLN A 387 -0.93 -10.72 22.43
CA GLN A 387 -1.02 -11.97 23.17
C GLN A 387 -0.02 -13.03 22.66
N ALA A 388 0.18 -13.12 21.35
CA ALA A 388 1.15 -14.06 20.78
C ALA A 388 2.60 -13.67 21.12
N VAL A 389 2.93 -12.37 21.18
CA VAL A 389 4.23 -11.87 21.65
C VAL A 389 4.41 -12.18 23.15
N GLU A 390 3.44 -11.86 23.99
CA GLU A 390 3.49 -12.10 25.44
C GLU A 390 3.61 -13.59 25.77
N ASN A 391 2.86 -14.45 25.10
CA ASN A 391 2.91 -15.91 25.29
C ASN A 391 4.24 -16.52 24.84
N SER A 392 4.92 -15.89 23.86
CA SER A 392 6.19 -16.41 23.32
C SER A 392 7.40 -15.97 24.13
N PHE A 393 7.32 -14.88 24.85
CA PHE A 393 8.48 -14.19 25.44
C PHE A 393 8.32 -13.83 26.91
N CYS A 394 7.54 -14.55 27.71
CA CYS A 394 7.28 -14.27 29.12
C CYS A 394 8.08 -13.08 29.73
N CYS A 395 7.41 -12.12 30.32
CA CYS A 395 7.94 -10.99 31.10
C CYS A 395 8.72 -9.92 30.32
N GLY A 396 8.08 -8.82 30.03
CA GLY A 396 8.69 -7.56 29.60
C GLY A 396 8.82 -7.32 28.08
N ALA A 397 8.29 -8.20 27.23
CA ALA A 397 8.13 -7.89 25.81
C ALA A 397 6.82 -7.13 25.60
N SER A 398 6.82 -5.82 25.84
CA SER A 398 5.63 -5.00 25.60
C SER A 398 5.60 -4.49 24.18
N VAL A 399 4.45 -4.63 23.54
CA VAL A 399 4.11 -3.96 22.29
C VAL A 399 2.93 -3.05 22.55
N ASP A 400 2.99 -1.84 22.03
CA ASP A 400 1.85 -0.94 22.04
C ASP A 400 1.02 -1.12 20.79
N LEU A 401 -0.26 -0.83 20.92
CA LEU A 401 -1.26 -1.01 19.87
C LEU A 401 -1.94 0.31 19.56
N LEU A 402 -2.20 0.56 18.29
CA LEU A 402 -2.99 1.72 17.85
C LEU A 402 -3.90 1.34 16.69
N LEU A 403 -5.17 1.72 16.79
CA LEU A 403 -6.17 1.53 15.75
C LEU A 403 -6.53 2.87 15.13
N ILE A 404 -6.46 2.96 13.80
CA ILE A 404 -6.79 4.16 13.02
C ILE A 404 -7.83 3.79 11.96
N GLY A 405 -8.89 4.57 11.83
CA GLY A 405 -9.80 4.52 10.70
C GLY A 405 -9.44 5.63 9.69
N LEU A 406 -9.48 5.34 8.39
CA LEU A 406 -9.32 6.31 7.31
C LEU A 406 -10.63 6.42 6.53
N ASP A 407 -11.16 7.63 6.44
CA ASP A 407 -12.27 7.93 5.55
C ASP A 407 -11.78 7.99 4.10
N THR A 408 -12.28 7.10 3.26
CA THR A 408 -11.87 7.05 1.85
C THR A 408 -12.41 8.18 0.99
N ASP A 409 -13.34 8.98 1.51
CA ASP A 409 -13.94 10.10 0.78
C ASP A 409 -13.19 11.42 1.00
N THR A 410 -12.57 11.58 2.17
CA THR A 410 -11.93 12.84 2.59
C THR A 410 -10.47 12.70 2.99
N ASP A 411 -9.96 11.47 3.12
CA ASP A 411 -8.69 11.12 3.76
C ASP A 411 -8.60 11.54 5.25
N ALA A 412 -9.68 11.96 5.86
CA ALA A 412 -9.70 12.24 7.29
C ALA A 412 -9.51 10.96 8.11
N ILE A 413 -8.67 11.02 9.14
CA ILE A 413 -8.51 9.90 10.06
C ILE A 413 -9.43 10.04 11.27
N ARG A 414 -9.82 8.89 11.82
CA ARG A 414 -10.33 8.76 13.19
C ARG A 414 -9.41 7.84 13.97
N VAL A 415 -8.92 8.30 15.08
CA VAL A 415 -8.00 7.55 15.93
C VAL A 415 -8.74 7.04 17.15
N HIS A 416 -8.58 5.75 17.48
CA HIS A 416 -9.10 5.18 18.72
C HIS A 416 -8.00 5.22 19.77
N PRO A 417 -8.00 6.20 20.69
CA PRO A 417 -6.92 6.38 21.64
C PRO A 417 -6.88 5.22 22.63
N PRO A 418 -5.72 4.57 22.83
CA PRO A 418 -5.56 3.53 23.84
C PRO A 418 -5.30 4.17 25.22
N SER A 419 -5.68 3.49 26.30
CA SER A 419 -5.16 3.77 27.62
C SER A 419 -3.76 3.18 27.82
N SER A 420 -3.10 3.49 28.91
CA SER A 420 -1.73 3.03 29.23
C SER A 420 -1.60 1.50 29.33
N ASP A 421 -2.69 0.78 29.59
CA ASP A 421 -2.76 -0.69 29.53
C ASP A 421 -3.05 -1.21 28.11
N SER A 422 -3.06 -0.32 27.10
CA SER A 422 -3.43 -0.58 25.69
C SER A 422 -4.88 -1.04 25.50
N SER A 423 -5.77 -0.83 26.46
CA SER A 423 -7.20 -1.04 26.23
C SER A 423 -7.75 0.10 25.37
N THR A 424 -8.66 -0.23 24.45
CA THR A 424 -9.25 0.71 23.49
C THR A 424 -10.76 0.49 23.44
N GLN A 425 -11.52 1.59 23.46
CA GLN A 425 -12.97 1.57 23.26
C GLN A 425 -13.29 1.87 21.79
N LEU A 426 -13.94 0.93 21.09
CA LEU A 426 -14.18 1.03 19.64
C LEU A 426 -15.32 2.01 19.29
N ASP A 427 -16.17 2.34 20.24
CA ASP A 427 -17.24 3.34 20.14
C ASP A 427 -16.76 4.77 20.42
N ARG A 428 -15.49 4.95 20.81
CA ARG A 428 -14.84 6.24 21.03
C ARG A 428 -13.67 6.43 20.07
N TRP A 429 -13.62 7.60 19.47
CA TRP A 429 -12.50 8.01 18.61
C TRP A 429 -12.34 9.52 18.62
N VAL A 430 -11.16 9.97 18.24
CA VAL A 430 -10.87 11.39 17.95
C VAL A 430 -10.89 11.55 16.43
N SER A 431 -11.75 12.44 15.96
CA SER A 431 -11.96 12.72 14.53
C SER A 431 -11.07 13.87 14.08
N ALA A 432 -10.21 13.63 13.10
CA ALA A 432 -9.42 14.68 12.48
C ALA A 432 -10.29 15.68 11.69
N GLN A 433 -11.42 15.22 11.11
CA GLN A 433 -12.36 16.10 10.43
C GLN A 433 -13.00 17.12 11.39
N ASP A 434 -13.46 16.65 12.57
CA ASP A 434 -14.07 17.55 13.55
C ASP A 434 -13.05 18.56 14.10
N LEU A 435 -11.81 18.11 14.30
CA LEU A 435 -10.71 18.97 14.74
C LEU A 435 -10.28 19.96 13.65
N TYR A 436 -10.26 19.56 12.38
CA TYR A 436 -10.05 20.45 11.26
C TYR A 436 -11.05 21.60 11.26
N GLU A 437 -12.33 21.32 11.47
CA GLU A 437 -13.38 22.34 11.51
C GLU A 437 -13.25 23.25 12.73
N THR A 438 -13.08 22.68 13.91
CA THR A 438 -13.08 23.43 15.18
C THR A 438 -11.83 24.25 15.40
N THR A 439 -10.68 23.85 14.83
CA THR A 439 -9.40 24.56 15.01
C THR A 439 -9.02 25.49 13.85
N SER A 440 -9.83 25.56 12.80
CA SER A 440 -9.56 26.31 11.55
C SER A 440 -9.32 27.82 11.74
N THR A 441 -9.80 28.42 12.81
CA THR A 441 -9.65 29.85 13.13
C THR A 441 -8.63 30.14 14.22
N MET A 442 -8.02 29.12 14.82
CA MET A 442 -7.05 29.22 15.90
C MET A 442 -5.65 29.56 15.38
N SER A 443 -4.74 29.98 16.26
CA SER A 443 -3.31 29.98 15.93
C SER A 443 -2.78 28.53 15.86
N PRO A 444 -1.65 28.28 15.17
CA PRO A 444 -1.06 26.92 15.12
C PRO A 444 -0.84 26.29 16.51
N ASP A 445 -0.34 27.06 17.46
CA ASP A 445 -0.07 26.58 18.82
C ASP A 445 -1.37 26.24 19.56
N GLN A 446 -2.40 27.09 19.45
CA GLN A 446 -3.71 26.84 20.05
C GLN A 446 -4.37 25.60 19.42
N ALA A 447 -4.25 25.43 18.11
CA ALA A 447 -4.78 24.24 17.42
C ALA A 447 -4.11 22.95 17.92
N LEU A 448 -2.77 22.94 18.08
CA LEU A 448 -2.03 21.79 18.61
C LEU A 448 -2.44 21.46 20.05
N ILE A 449 -2.63 22.47 20.92
CA ILE A 449 -3.09 22.27 22.29
C ILE A 449 -4.50 21.65 22.29
N GLN A 450 -5.42 22.19 21.49
CA GLN A 450 -6.78 21.68 21.38
C GLN A 450 -6.82 20.23 20.86
N ILE A 451 -5.95 19.88 19.91
CA ILE A 451 -5.82 18.52 19.42
C ILE A 451 -5.32 17.59 20.53
N ALA A 452 -4.28 18.00 21.28
CA ALA A 452 -3.73 17.21 22.39
C ALA A 452 -4.79 16.97 23.49
N GLU A 453 -5.54 17.99 23.89
CA GLU A 453 -6.63 17.88 24.86
C GLU A 453 -7.75 16.92 24.37
N ALA A 454 -8.08 16.98 23.08
CA ALA A 454 -9.05 16.08 22.48
C ALA A 454 -8.55 14.63 22.47
N VAL A 455 -7.26 14.41 22.23
CA VAL A 455 -6.63 13.08 22.26
C VAL A 455 -6.64 12.51 23.66
N GLU A 456 -6.24 13.28 24.67
CA GLU A 456 -6.26 12.85 26.09
C GLU A 456 -7.67 12.54 26.58
N SER A 457 -8.63 13.42 26.30
CA SER A 457 -10.03 13.24 26.72
C SER A 457 -10.75 12.10 25.96
N GLY A 458 -10.27 11.76 24.76
CA GLY A 458 -10.78 10.65 23.96
C GLY A 458 -10.41 9.28 24.50
N ALA A 459 -9.36 9.15 25.29
CA ALA A 459 -8.92 7.88 25.84
C ALA A 459 -9.89 7.32 26.90
N PRO A 460 -9.99 6.00 27.03
CA PRO A 460 -10.83 5.37 28.06
C PRO A 460 -10.26 5.51 29.49
N GLY A 461 -9.00 5.89 29.62
CA GLY A 461 -8.27 6.06 30.87
C GLY A 461 -7.03 6.92 30.67
N ALA A 462 -6.10 6.91 31.63
CA ALA A 462 -4.82 7.62 31.47
C ALA A 462 -4.06 7.07 30.26
N MET A 463 -3.42 7.94 29.49
CA MET A 463 -2.60 7.61 28.33
C MET A 463 -1.15 8.03 28.57
N ASP A 464 -0.20 7.27 28.01
CA ASP A 464 1.21 7.65 28.06
C ASP A 464 1.43 8.94 27.25
N SER A 465 2.17 9.89 27.82
CA SER A 465 2.41 11.21 27.19
C SER A 465 3.06 11.11 25.79
N GLY A 466 3.90 10.09 25.57
CA GLY A 466 4.47 9.80 24.26
C GLY A 466 3.42 9.37 23.24
N MET A 467 2.44 8.58 23.63
CA MET A 467 1.32 8.20 22.78
C MET A 467 0.43 9.41 22.46
N VAL A 468 0.15 10.27 23.45
CA VAL A 468 -0.56 11.54 23.23
C VAL A 468 0.18 12.39 22.19
N SER A 469 1.48 12.57 22.35
CA SER A 469 2.31 13.35 21.43
C SER A 469 2.30 12.77 20.01
N LEU A 470 2.39 11.45 19.88
CA LEU A 470 2.35 10.78 18.58
C LEU A 470 0.99 10.96 17.89
N ILE A 471 -0.12 10.67 18.59
CA ILE A 471 -1.46 10.80 18.03
C ILE A 471 -1.76 12.26 17.65
N THR A 472 -1.40 13.22 18.50
CA THR A 472 -1.52 14.66 18.22
C THR A 472 -0.82 15.03 16.92
N ARG A 473 0.43 14.56 16.73
CA ARG A 473 1.17 14.78 15.48
C ARG A 473 0.51 14.13 14.28
N LEU A 474 -0.01 12.90 14.40
CA LEU A 474 -0.69 12.23 13.29
C LEU A 474 -1.93 12.97 12.85
N ILE A 475 -2.74 13.47 13.79
CA ILE A 475 -3.94 14.27 13.51
C ILE A 475 -3.56 15.62 12.91
N ALA A 476 -2.59 16.34 13.49
CA ALA A 476 -2.10 17.60 12.96
C ALA A 476 -1.58 17.47 11.51
N ASN A 477 -0.84 16.40 11.23
CA ASN A 477 -0.36 16.08 9.89
C ASN A 477 -1.52 15.78 8.93
N ASN A 478 -2.55 15.05 9.41
CA ASN A 478 -3.70 14.69 8.60
C ASN A 478 -4.56 15.91 8.19
N ILE A 479 -4.59 16.96 9.01
CA ILE A 479 -5.26 18.22 8.67
C ILE A 479 -4.75 18.79 7.33
N SER A 480 -3.45 18.69 7.05
CA SER A 480 -2.89 19.08 5.76
C SER A 480 -3.44 18.26 4.60
N GLN A 481 -3.76 16.99 4.82
CA GLN A 481 -4.34 16.13 3.80
C GLN A 481 -5.83 16.44 3.58
N ILE A 482 -6.58 16.73 4.64
CA ILE A 482 -7.98 17.18 4.53
C ILE A 482 -8.06 18.47 3.70
N ASP A 483 -7.16 19.44 3.97
CA ASP A 483 -7.08 20.67 3.16
C ASP A 483 -6.74 20.38 1.70
N TYR A 484 -5.78 19.46 1.44
CA TYR A 484 -5.43 19.05 0.09
C TYR A 484 -6.63 18.52 -0.69
N VAL A 485 -7.39 17.60 -0.08
CA VAL A 485 -8.57 16.99 -0.72
C VAL A 485 -9.66 18.06 -0.93
N THR A 486 -9.92 18.88 0.08
CA THR A 486 -10.95 19.94 0.03
C THR A 486 -10.62 21.01 -1.03
N GLU A 487 -9.36 21.46 -1.12
CA GLU A 487 -8.92 22.45 -2.10
C GLU A 487 -8.96 21.90 -3.53
N LEU A 488 -8.45 20.68 -3.73
CA LEU A 488 -8.32 20.09 -5.06
C LEU A 488 -9.66 19.67 -5.66
N HIS A 489 -10.57 19.16 -4.83
CA HIS A 489 -11.83 18.56 -5.27
C HIS A 489 -13.07 19.39 -4.88
N ALA A 490 -12.88 20.53 -4.23
CA ALA A 490 -13.97 21.37 -3.68
C ALA A 490 -14.88 20.60 -2.70
N GLY A 491 -14.31 19.69 -1.95
CA GLY A 491 -14.97 18.79 -1.01
C GLY A 491 -14.35 17.39 -1.06
N PRO A 492 -15.11 16.33 -0.82
CA PRO A 492 -14.62 14.96 -0.87
C PRO A 492 -14.20 14.54 -2.27
N TYR A 493 -13.47 13.42 -2.37
CA TYR A 493 -13.08 12.84 -3.65
C TYR A 493 -14.30 12.54 -4.54
N PRO A 494 -14.26 12.91 -5.84
CA PRO A 494 -15.36 12.64 -6.77
C PRO A 494 -15.49 11.15 -7.13
N ASP A 495 -14.42 10.37 -6.97
CA ASP A 495 -14.35 8.93 -7.19
C ASP A 495 -14.17 8.18 -5.86
N ALA A 496 -15.24 8.03 -5.09
CA ALA A 496 -15.20 7.31 -3.82
C ALA A 496 -14.86 5.81 -3.97
N GLY A 497 -15.04 5.24 -5.18
CA GLY A 497 -14.86 3.84 -5.49
C GLY A 497 -13.43 3.42 -5.80
N HIS A 498 -13.29 2.15 -6.12
CA HIS A 498 -12.05 1.56 -6.61
C HIS A 498 -11.70 2.08 -8.02
N ALA A 499 -10.46 2.46 -8.23
CA ALA A 499 -9.95 2.90 -9.53
C ALA A 499 -8.46 2.53 -9.70
N GLU A 500 -8.03 1.44 -9.07
CA GLU A 500 -6.66 0.94 -9.14
C GLU A 500 -6.27 0.61 -10.59
N ARG A 501 -4.98 0.78 -10.90
CA ARG A 501 -4.43 0.57 -12.24
C ARG A 501 -3.81 -0.80 -12.43
N PHE A 502 -3.29 -1.40 -11.34
CA PHE A 502 -2.69 -2.73 -11.35
C PHE A 502 -2.70 -3.36 -9.94
N ILE A 503 -2.50 -4.67 -9.89
CA ILE A 503 -2.26 -5.40 -8.65
C ILE A 503 -0.74 -5.51 -8.47
N GLY A 504 -0.22 -5.03 -7.33
CA GLY A 504 1.16 -5.21 -6.92
C GLY A 504 1.30 -6.42 -6.01
N VAL A 505 2.16 -7.36 -6.36
CA VAL A 505 2.37 -8.62 -5.63
C VAL A 505 3.82 -8.75 -5.19
N GLY A 506 4.06 -9.09 -3.93
CA GLY A 506 5.39 -9.30 -3.37
C GLY A 506 5.81 -8.26 -2.34
N ILE A 507 7.12 -8.20 -2.04
CA ILE A 507 7.68 -7.40 -0.95
C ILE A 507 8.58 -6.24 -1.43
N GLY A 508 8.58 -5.98 -2.74
CA GLY A 508 9.50 -5.04 -3.38
C GLY A 508 9.03 -3.60 -3.46
N PHE A 509 7.77 -3.33 -3.23
CA PHE A 509 7.18 -2.01 -3.43
C PHE A 509 7.54 -1.06 -2.28
N LYS A 510 8.66 -0.34 -2.45
CA LYS A 510 9.18 0.65 -1.50
C LYS A 510 8.83 2.09 -1.88
N GLU A 511 8.23 2.27 -3.03
CA GLU A 511 7.74 3.55 -3.51
C GLU A 511 6.54 4.03 -2.71
N VAL A 512 6.41 5.34 -2.58
CA VAL A 512 5.16 5.96 -2.12
C VAL A 512 4.11 5.80 -3.21
N HIS A 513 3.03 5.17 -2.88
CA HIS A 513 1.94 4.98 -3.82
C HIS A 513 0.86 6.03 -3.62
N LEU A 514 0.23 6.41 -4.71
CA LEU A 514 -0.89 7.34 -4.71
C LEU A 514 -2.21 6.60 -4.46
N ARG A 515 -3.20 7.32 -4.00
CA ARG A 515 -4.58 6.81 -3.87
C ARG A 515 -5.07 6.25 -5.21
N ASN A 516 -5.70 5.09 -5.19
CA ASN A 516 -6.24 4.43 -6.38
C ASN A 516 -5.21 4.14 -7.49
N LEU A 517 -3.93 3.93 -7.14
CA LEU A 517 -2.91 3.50 -8.11
C LEU A 517 -2.72 1.98 -8.09
N THR A 518 -2.51 1.41 -6.92
CA THR A 518 -2.11 0.02 -6.76
C THR A 518 -2.93 -0.67 -5.66
N TYR A 519 -3.48 -1.83 -5.97
CA TYR A 519 -3.93 -2.78 -4.97
C TYR A 519 -2.75 -3.66 -4.55
N PHE A 520 -2.48 -3.81 -3.25
CA PHE A 520 -1.33 -4.56 -2.77
C PHE A 520 -1.70 -5.93 -2.19
N ALA A 521 -1.08 -6.98 -2.73
CA ALA A 521 -1.02 -8.29 -2.10
C ALA A 521 0.42 -8.57 -1.65
N HIS A 522 0.72 -8.32 -0.37
CA HIS A 522 2.03 -8.57 0.20
C HIS A 522 2.18 -10.07 0.50
N LEU A 523 3.01 -10.75 -0.30
CA LEU A 523 3.27 -12.18 -0.16
C LEU A 523 4.69 -12.40 0.33
N ASP A 524 4.84 -13.12 1.44
CA ASP A 524 6.06 -13.88 1.72
C ASP A 524 5.98 -15.27 1.04
N THR A 525 4.78 -15.85 0.97
CA THR A 525 4.45 -17.04 0.16
C THR A 525 3.12 -16.82 -0.55
N VAL A 526 2.87 -17.58 -1.62
CA VAL A 526 1.61 -17.47 -2.38
C VAL A 526 0.42 -17.91 -1.55
N GLU A 527 0.60 -18.94 -0.74
CA GLU A 527 -0.43 -19.50 0.12
C GLU A 527 -0.88 -18.50 1.18
N GLU A 528 0.07 -17.75 1.76
CA GLU A 528 -0.21 -16.68 2.72
C GLU A 528 -1.01 -15.53 2.11
N GLY A 529 -0.66 -15.13 0.90
CA GLY A 529 -1.26 -13.98 0.22
C GLY A 529 -2.43 -14.29 -0.68
N ALA A 530 -2.80 -15.56 -0.85
CA ALA A 530 -3.89 -15.94 -1.73
C ALA A 530 -5.23 -15.24 -1.39
N PRO A 531 -5.63 -15.09 -0.12
CA PRO A 531 -6.85 -14.36 0.21
C PRO A 531 -6.81 -12.88 -0.19
N ASP A 532 -5.64 -12.22 -0.04
CA ASP A 532 -5.46 -10.83 -0.45
C ASP A 532 -5.56 -10.69 -1.97
N LEU A 533 -4.96 -11.62 -2.70
CA LEU A 533 -4.97 -11.64 -4.16
C LEU A 533 -6.38 -11.92 -4.72
N ASP A 534 -7.16 -12.81 -4.10
CA ASP A 534 -8.55 -13.09 -4.50
C ASP A 534 -9.42 -11.82 -4.42
N VAL A 535 -9.24 -11.01 -3.37
CA VAL A 535 -9.95 -9.73 -3.24
C VAL A 535 -9.53 -8.76 -4.35
N GLY A 536 -8.23 -8.64 -4.63
CA GLY A 536 -7.72 -7.81 -5.72
C GLY A 536 -8.27 -8.23 -7.08
N VAL A 537 -8.21 -9.51 -7.42
CA VAL A 537 -8.74 -10.03 -8.69
C VAL A 537 -10.25 -9.80 -8.79
N LYS A 538 -11.00 -9.94 -7.69
CA LYS A 538 -12.46 -9.65 -7.66
C LYS A 538 -12.73 -8.17 -7.97
N ILE A 539 -11.97 -7.25 -7.40
CA ILE A 539 -12.06 -5.81 -7.66
C ILE A 539 -11.80 -5.55 -9.16
N PHE A 540 -10.71 -6.08 -9.71
CA PHE A 540 -10.34 -5.86 -11.10
C PHE A 540 -11.28 -6.53 -12.11
N LYS A 541 -11.98 -7.61 -11.76
CA LYS A 541 -13.08 -8.11 -12.59
C LYS A 541 -14.18 -7.05 -12.80
N GLY A 542 -14.49 -6.28 -11.76
CA GLY A 542 -15.42 -5.15 -11.87
C GLY A 542 -14.85 -3.94 -12.59
N LEU A 543 -13.57 -3.61 -12.35
CA LEU A 543 -12.93 -2.42 -12.92
C LEU A 543 -12.53 -2.58 -14.40
N ASN A 544 -11.93 -3.72 -14.74
CA ASN A 544 -11.29 -3.95 -16.02
C ASN A 544 -12.05 -4.95 -16.88
N VAL A 545 -12.27 -6.18 -16.40
CA VAL A 545 -12.84 -7.26 -17.22
C VAL A 545 -14.24 -6.93 -17.72
N SER A 546 -15.06 -6.25 -16.90
CA SER A 546 -16.37 -5.76 -17.31
C SER A 546 -16.33 -4.75 -18.48
N ARG A 547 -15.15 -4.18 -18.77
CA ARG A 547 -14.89 -3.21 -19.86
C ARG A 547 -13.97 -3.77 -20.93
N ASP A 548 -13.83 -5.09 -20.98
CA ASP A 548 -12.95 -5.81 -21.92
C ASP A 548 -11.45 -5.47 -21.79
N LEU A 549 -11.02 -5.04 -20.60
CA LEU A 549 -9.61 -4.79 -20.26
C LEU A 549 -9.07 -5.92 -19.39
N PRO A 550 -7.75 -6.22 -19.47
CA PRO A 550 -7.14 -7.26 -18.66
C PRO A 550 -6.85 -6.76 -17.24
N ILE A 551 -6.47 -7.70 -16.39
CA ILE A 551 -5.96 -7.46 -15.03
C ILE A 551 -4.43 -7.42 -15.09
N PRO A 552 -3.78 -6.26 -15.01
CA PRO A 552 -2.33 -6.19 -14.93
C PRO A 552 -1.85 -6.55 -13.53
N VAL A 553 -0.89 -7.47 -13.43
CA VAL A 553 -0.26 -7.88 -12.17
C VAL A 553 1.24 -7.65 -12.25
N VAL A 554 1.78 -6.82 -11.38
CA VAL A 554 3.23 -6.61 -11.24
C VAL A 554 3.72 -7.42 -10.06
N ILE A 555 4.59 -8.39 -10.31
CA ILE A 555 5.25 -9.20 -9.29
C ILE A 555 6.62 -8.61 -9.04
N ARG A 556 6.95 -8.27 -7.77
CA ARG A 556 8.21 -7.61 -7.47
C ARG A 556 8.84 -8.06 -6.17
N PHE A 557 10.10 -8.51 -6.28
CA PHE A 557 10.95 -8.85 -5.15
C PHE A 557 12.26 -8.05 -5.22
N ASP A 558 12.43 -7.12 -4.26
CA ASP A 558 13.65 -6.35 -4.16
C ASP A 558 14.73 -7.14 -3.41
N TYR A 559 15.97 -7.00 -3.84
CA TYR A 559 17.13 -7.65 -3.22
C TYR A 559 18.21 -6.64 -2.81
N SER A 560 19.27 -7.10 -2.18
CA SER A 560 20.49 -6.33 -1.91
C SER A 560 21.67 -7.08 -2.50
N SER A 561 22.40 -6.45 -3.42
CA SER A 561 23.61 -7.03 -4.04
C SER A 561 24.75 -7.28 -3.04
N SER A 562 24.67 -6.71 -1.83
CA SER A 562 25.58 -7.02 -0.73
C SER A 562 25.43 -8.45 -0.19
N VAL A 563 24.33 -9.15 -0.52
CA VAL A 563 24.04 -10.51 -0.09
C VAL A 563 24.24 -11.47 -1.26
N PRO A 564 25.20 -12.40 -1.19
CA PRO A 564 25.48 -13.36 -2.27
C PRO A 564 24.24 -14.16 -2.65
N GLY A 565 23.98 -14.32 -3.95
CA GLY A 565 22.84 -15.06 -4.51
C GLY A 565 21.47 -14.41 -4.24
N ALA A 566 21.40 -13.16 -3.80
CA ALA A 566 20.14 -12.50 -3.51
C ALA A 566 19.34 -12.15 -4.77
N ARG A 567 20.03 -11.82 -5.88
CA ARG A 567 19.39 -11.54 -7.16
C ARG A 567 18.70 -12.78 -7.73
N GLU A 568 19.41 -13.91 -7.74
CA GLU A 568 18.90 -15.20 -8.22
C GLU A 568 17.70 -15.68 -7.38
N ARG A 569 17.75 -15.49 -6.06
CA ARG A 569 16.60 -15.77 -5.18
C ARG A 569 15.40 -14.88 -5.50
N ALA A 570 15.61 -13.59 -5.73
CA ALA A 570 14.52 -12.67 -6.10
C ALA A 570 13.87 -13.07 -7.43
N ILE A 571 14.66 -13.48 -8.43
CA ILE A 571 14.14 -14.01 -9.70
C ILE A 571 13.33 -15.30 -9.45
N SER A 572 13.89 -16.25 -8.70
CA SER A 572 13.20 -17.50 -8.36
C SER A 572 11.89 -17.26 -7.58
N ASP A 573 11.86 -16.28 -6.66
CA ASP A 573 10.66 -15.91 -5.95
C ASP A 573 9.61 -15.29 -6.90
N CYS A 574 10.00 -14.42 -7.83
CA CYS A 574 9.12 -13.92 -8.88
C CYS A 574 8.50 -15.05 -9.69
N GLN A 575 9.31 -15.97 -10.21
CA GLN A 575 8.86 -17.09 -11.04
C GLN A 575 7.92 -18.04 -10.28
N ARG A 576 8.24 -18.32 -9.01
CA ARG A 576 7.39 -19.17 -8.16
C ARG A 576 6.01 -18.53 -7.93
N VAL A 577 5.97 -17.22 -7.67
CA VAL A 577 4.73 -16.47 -7.49
C VAL A 577 3.94 -16.41 -8.79
N ASP A 578 4.59 -16.14 -9.91
CA ASP A 578 3.97 -16.11 -11.23
C ASP A 578 3.31 -17.44 -11.59
N SER A 579 4.04 -18.55 -11.43
CA SER A 579 3.51 -19.91 -11.66
C SER A 579 2.28 -20.20 -10.79
N ALA A 580 2.29 -19.76 -9.54
CA ALA A 580 1.16 -19.98 -8.64
C ALA A 580 -0.06 -19.11 -9.00
N ILE A 581 0.16 -17.86 -9.43
CA ILE A 581 -0.89 -16.97 -9.93
C ILE A 581 -1.50 -17.55 -11.21
N SER A 582 -0.67 -17.96 -12.16
CA SER A 582 -1.09 -18.55 -13.44
C SER A 582 -1.91 -19.83 -13.22
N ASN A 583 -1.51 -20.68 -12.29
CA ASN A 583 -2.26 -21.88 -11.94
C ASN A 583 -3.60 -21.56 -11.25
N ARG A 584 -3.61 -20.59 -10.33
CA ARG A 584 -4.82 -20.21 -9.58
C ARG A 584 -5.88 -19.54 -10.45
N TYR A 585 -5.46 -18.75 -11.43
CA TYR A 585 -6.33 -17.99 -12.32
C TYR A 585 -6.17 -18.42 -13.79
N SER A 586 -5.94 -19.71 -14.01
CA SER A 586 -5.64 -20.28 -15.34
C SER A 586 -6.65 -19.90 -16.41
N ASP A 587 -7.93 -19.79 -16.06
CA ASP A 587 -8.96 -19.34 -17.00
C ASP A 587 -8.75 -17.90 -17.45
N LEU A 588 -8.41 -16.99 -16.53
CA LEU A 588 -8.15 -15.58 -16.86
C LEU A 588 -6.87 -15.41 -17.70
N VAL A 589 -5.84 -16.20 -17.43
CA VAL A 589 -4.58 -16.20 -18.19
C VAL A 589 -4.84 -16.71 -19.60
N ARG A 590 -5.48 -17.89 -19.75
CA ARG A 590 -5.82 -18.46 -21.06
C ARG A 590 -6.67 -17.53 -21.92
N ASP A 591 -7.62 -16.83 -21.30
CA ASP A 591 -8.52 -15.91 -22.00
C ASP A 591 -7.89 -14.51 -22.26
N GLY A 592 -6.58 -14.32 -21.94
CA GLY A 592 -5.88 -13.05 -22.09
C GLY A 592 -6.43 -11.93 -21.21
N LEU A 593 -7.07 -12.29 -20.09
CA LEU A 593 -7.68 -11.36 -19.14
C LEU A 593 -6.82 -11.12 -17.89
N LEU A 594 -5.70 -11.82 -17.73
CA LEU A 594 -4.72 -11.58 -16.69
C LEU A 594 -3.32 -11.67 -17.29
N HIS A 595 -2.54 -10.61 -17.11
CA HIS A 595 -1.14 -10.55 -17.51
C HIS A 595 -0.24 -10.24 -16.33
N THR A 596 0.94 -10.85 -16.30
CA THR A 596 1.94 -10.65 -15.26
C THR A 596 3.22 -10.02 -15.83
N CYS A 597 3.87 -9.21 -15.01
CA CYS A 597 5.21 -8.67 -15.24
C CYS A 597 6.07 -8.89 -14.00
N LEU A 598 7.19 -9.60 -14.17
CA LEU A 598 8.11 -9.97 -13.11
C LEU A 598 9.23 -8.95 -13.05
N THR A 599 9.39 -8.32 -11.90
CA THR A 599 10.40 -7.27 -11.71
C THR A 599 11.23 -7.50 -10.47
N ILE A 600 12.49 -7.14 -10.53
CA ILE A 600 13.40 -7.13 -9.38
C ILE A 600 14.11 -5.78 -9.29
N ARG A 601 14.60 -5.43 -8.10
CA ARG A 601 15.39 -4.21 -7.91
C ARG A 601 16.45 -4.39 -6.84
N ASP A 602 17.65 -3.86 -7.10
CA ASP A 602 18.69 -3.76 -6.09
C ASP A 602 18.44 -2.55 -5.16
N ARG A 603 18.14 -2.83 -3.89
CA ARG A 603 17.92 -1.80 -2.86
C ARG A 603 19.20 -1.10 -2.39
N SER A 604 20.36 -1.68 -2.68
CA SER A 604 21.66 -1.09 -2.32
C SER A 604 22.11 -0.03 -3.32
N GLN A 605 21.39 0.11 -4.44
CA GLN A 605 21.68 1.07 -5.50
C GLN A 605 20.42 1.85 -5.89
N THR A 606 20.60 3.03 -6.47
CA THR A 606 19.54 3.79 -7.13
C THR A 606 19.31 3.28 -8.56
N ALA A 607 19.25 1.95 -8.74
CA ALA A 607 19.03 1.35 -10.03
C ALA A 607 17.53 1.27 -10.37
N PRO A 608 17.14 1.36 -11.66
CA PRO A 608 15.78 1.13 -12.09
C PRO A 608 15.33 -0.31 -11.79
N ALA A 609 14.01 -0.54 -11.80
CA ALA A 609 13.48 -1.88 -11.72
C ALA A 609 13.82 -2.66 -13.01
N GLU A 610 14.36 -3.86 -12.87
CA GLU A 610 14.69 -4.78 -13.95
C GLU A 610 13.50 -5.70 -14.22
N VAL A 611 13.06 -5.82 -15.47
CA VAL A 611 12.06 -6.81 -15.90
C VAL A 611 12.80 -8.12 -16.16
N VAL A 612 12.37 -9.21 -15.51
CA VAL A 612 12.98 -10.53 -15.59
C VAL A 612 12.06 -11.58 -16.21
N GLY A 613 10.87 -11.18 -16.65
CA GLY A 613 9.90 -12.00 -17.36
C GLY A 613 8.53 -11.34 -17.45
N SER A 614 7.73 -11.76 -18.41
CA SER A 614 6.35 -11.31 -18.58
C SER A 614 5.53 -12.33 -19.38
N THR A 615 4.23 -12.42 -19.11
CA THR A 615 3.30 -13.16 -19.98
C THR A 615 3.14 -12.54 -21.38
N LEU A 616 3.73 -11.35 -21.59
CA LEU A 616 3.73 -10.66 -22.87
C LEU A 616 5.01 -10.89 -23.68
N ASP A 617 5.95 -11.67 -23.16
CA ASP A 617 7.18 -12.00 -23.88
C ASP A 617 6.86 -12.89 -25.09
N PRO A 618 7.56 -12.70 -26.22
CA PRO A 618 7.29 -13.44 -27.47
C PRO A 618 7.26 -14.96 -27.30
N ASP A 619 8.24 -15.51 -26.57
CA ASP A 619 8.40 -16.94 -26.37
C ASP A 619 7.27 -17.57 -25.54
N VAL A 620 6.62 -16.79 -24.68
CA VAL A 620 5.49 -17.23 -23.86
C VAL A 620 4.19 -17.19 -24.65
N GLN A 621 4.04 -16.20 -25.53
CA GLN A 621 2.83 -16.05 -26.35
C GLN A 621 2.72 -17.07 -27.50
N GLU A 622 3.83 -17.69 -27.92
CA GLU A 622 3.81 -18.74 -28.96
C GLU A 622 3.43 -20.12 -28.40
N ALA A 623 3.47 -20.29 -27.08
CA ALA A 623 3.13 -21.54 -26.38
C ALA A 623 1.63 -21.67 -26.06
N HIS A 624 0.83 -20.64 -26.26
CA HIS A 624 -0.61 -20.56 -26.04
C HIS A 624 -1.36 -20.22 -27.33
#